data_58cafe28243c976a2aa0635e8e7c5dc9
#
_entry.id   58cafe28243c976a2aa0635e8e7c5dc9
#
_cell.length_a   1.000
_cell.length_b   1.000
_cell.length_c   1.000
_cell.angle_alpha   90.00
_cell.angle_beta   90.00
_cell.angle_gamma   90.00
#
_symmetry.space_group_name_H-M   'P 1'
#
loop_
_entity.id
_entity.type
_entity.pdbx_description
1 polymer ?
#
loop_
_entity_poly.entity_id
_entity_poly.type
_entity_poly.pdbx_seq_one_letter_code
_entity_poly.pdbx_strand_id
1 'polypeptide(L)'
;MTDTQVGSKDASSTAPGRLVLLRHGQTVWSESGQHTGRTNIPLTDTGCEQARAAGERLREAFPNGFDQGCMFASPLRRAQQTAQLAGYGDFKVLDEIAEWDYGRAEGRTRQEVSEAGGFQWMYGATVRVPFPNRWRRLG
;
A
#
# COMPACT_ATOMS: atom_id res chain seq x y z
N MET A 1 -56.94 12.69 -20.50
CA MET A 1 -55.62 12.99 -21.12
C MET A 1 -54.62 13.13 -19.97
N THR A 2 -53.97 12.07 -19.64
CA THR A 2 -52.96 11.99 -18.57
C THR A 2 -51.60 11.91 -19.21
N ASP A 3 -50.88 12.99 -19.09
CA ASP A 3 -49.50 13.11 -19.61
C ASP A 3 -48.54 12.48 -18.61
N THR A 4 -47.99 11.33 -18.97
CA THR A 4 -47.02 10.62 -18.17
C THR A 4 -45.64 11.15 -18.54
N GLN A 5 -45.10 12.04 -17.71
CA GLN A 5 -43.71 12.45 -17.79
C GLN A 5 -42.80 11.28 -17.41
N VAL A 6 -42.14 10.73 -18.41
CA VAL A 6 -41.05 9.78 -18.22
C VAL A 6 -39.81 10.56 -17.73
N GLY A 7 -39.49 10.39 -16.45
CA GLY A 7 -38.30 10.98 -15.86
C GLY A 7 -37.03 10.45 -16.56
N SER A 8 -36.33 11.36 -17.18
CA SER A 8 -34.96 11.16 -17.68
C SER A 8 -34.07 10.75 -16.50
N LYS A 9 -33.62 9.51 -16.48
CA LYS A 9 -32.52 9.10 -15.60
C LYS A 9 -31.26 9.74 -16.17
N ASP A 10 -30.78 10.77 -15.49
CA ASP A 10 -29.45 11.31 -15.72
C ASP A 10 -28.44 10.17 -15.66
N ALA A 11 -27.84 9.87 -16.80
CA ALA A 11 -26.67 9.01 -16.87
C ALA A 11 -25.56 9.77 -16.11
N SER A 12 -25.38 9.43 -14.84
CA SER A 12 -24.24 9.89 -14.03
C SER A 12 -22.98 9.57 -14.83
N SER A 13 -22.33 10.62 -15.31
CA SER A 13 -21.00 10.54 -15.90
C SER A 13 -20.07 10.03 -14.81
N THR A 14 -19.84 8.72 -14.78
CA THR A 14 -18.83 8.10 -13.91
C THR A 14 -17.46 8.44 -14.48
N ALA A 15 -16.93 9.61 -14.11
CA ALA A 15 -15.51 9.86 -14.29
C ALA A 15 -14.74 8.72 -13.60
N PRO A 16 -13.68 8.18 -14.20
CA PRO A 16 -12.91 7.11 -13.60
C PRO A 16 -12.40 7.57 -12.24
N GLY A 17 -12.64 6.77 -11.21
CA GLY A 17 -12.17 7.05 -9.85
C GLY A 17 -10.64 7.12 -9.81
N ARG A 18 -10.08 7.91 -8.89
CA ARG A 18 -8.65 7.99 -8.66
C ARG A 18 -8.27 7.06 -7.51
N LEU A 19 -7.24 6.24 -7.72
CA LEU A 19 -6.62 5.46 -6.67
C LEU A 19 -5.36 6.19 -6.20
N VAL A 20 -5.28 6.46 -4.90
CA VAL A 20 -4.12 7.05 -4.26
C VAL A 20 -3.46 6.01 -3.37
N LEU A 21 -2.17 5.78 -3.56
CA LEU A 21 -1.38 4.84 -2.77
C LEU A 21 -0.36 5.62 -1.93
N LEU A 22 -0.42 5.43 -0.62
CA LEU A 22 0.54 5.98 0.34
C LEU A 22 1.41 4.84 0.89
N ARG A 23 2.70 4.85 0.56
CA ARG A 23 3.66 3.92 1.14
C ARG A 23 4.02 4.35 2.56
N HIS A 24 4.25 3.38 3.44
CA HIS A 24 4.71 3.64 4.80
C HIS A 24 6.05 4.39 4.84
N GLY A 25 6.26 5.20 5.88
CA GLY A 25 7.52 5.87 6.17
C GLY A 25 8.64 4.88 6.54
N GLN A 26 9.84 5.42 6.76
CA GLN A 26 11.03 4.66 7.12
C GLN A 26 10.80 3.80 8.38
N THR A 27 11.34 2.58 8.33
CA THR A 27 11.49 1.66 9.46
C THR A 27 12.96 1.27 9.59
N VAL A 28 13.38 0.72 10.72
CA VAL A 28 14.77 0.27 10.90
C VAL A 28 15.22 -0.74 9.84
N TRP A 29 14.31 -1.60 9.38
CA TRP A 29 14.63 -2.56 8.32
C TRP A 29 14.58 -1.97 6.91
N SER A 30 13.75 -0.97 6.65
CA SER A 30 13.79 -0.28 5.35
C SER A 30 15.04 0.58 5.20
N GLU A 31 15.60 1.10 6.30
CA GLU A 31 16.85 1.82 6.33
C GLU A 31 18.05 0.90 6.10
N SER A 32 18.08 -0.26 6.75
CA SER A 32 19.16 -1.25 6.61
C SER A 32 19.04 -2.13 5.36
N GLY A 33 17.95 -2.01 4.60
CA GLY A 33 17.72 -2.79 3.36
C GLY A 33 17.26 -4.23 3.61
N GLN A 34 16.75 -4.51 4.81
CA GLN A 34 16.22 -5.82 5.17
C GLN A 34 14.78 -5.99 4.66
N HIS A 35 14.45 -7.21 4.22
CA HIS A 35 13.09 -7.56 3.80
C HIS A 35 12.14 -7.48 5.00
N THR A 36 11.06 -6.74 4.82
CA THR A 36 10.05 -6.53 5.85
C THR A 36 8.68 -6.89 5.31
N GLY A 37 8.22 -8.09 5.55
CA GLY A 37 6.89 -8.55 5.17
C GLY A 37 5.93 -8.51 6.36
N ARG A 38 5.71 -9.66 6.98
CA ARG A 38 4.76 -9.83 8.08
C ARG A 38 5.28 -9.36 9.42
N THR A 39 6.58 -9.18 9.58
CA THR A 39 7.15 -8.66 10.83
C THR A 39 6.63 -7.25 11.12
N ASN A 40 6.05 -7.08 12.30
CA ASN A 40 5.29 -5.88 12.64
C ASN A 40 6.17 -4.79 13.28
N ILE A 41 7.00 -4.14 12.45
CA ILE A 41 7.96 -3.12 12.85
C ILE A 41 7.32 -1.72 12.80
N PRO A 42 7.56 -0.85 13.80
CA PRO A 42 7.09 0.53 13.79
C PRO A 42 7.92 1.42 12.86
N LEU A 43 7.45 2.64 12.65
CA LEU A 43 8.23 3.71 12.01
C LEU A 43 9.37 4.16 12.91
N THR A 44 10.45 4.64 12.29
CA THR A 44 11.49 5.45 12.96
C THR A 44 10.98 6.88 13.14
N ASP A 45 11.71 7.72 13.88
CA ASP A 45 11.39 9.16 13.99
C ASP A 45 11.37 9.83 12.60
N THR A 46 12.36 9.53 11.77
CA THR A 46 12.39 9.96 10.37
C THR A 46 11.17 9.47 9.59
N GLY A 47 10.76 8.22 9.78
CA GLY A 47 9.54 7.67 9.17
C GLY A 47 8.27 8.40 9.60
N CYS A 48 8.21 8.84 10.86
CA CYS A 48 7.11 9.65 11.37
C CYS A 48 7.05 11.04 10.71
N GLU A 49 8.21 11.68 10.54
CA GLU A 49 8.31 12.97 9.82
C GLU A 49 7.91 12.83 8.35
N GLN A 50 8.38 11.78 7.69
CA GLN A 50 8.00 11.47 6.31
C GLN A 50 6.48 11.29 6.16
N ALA A 51 5.85 10.61 7.11
CA ALA A 51 4.40 10.41 7.11
C ALA A 51 3.63 11.74 7.24
N ARG A 52 4.05 12.63 8.13
CA ARG A 52 3.45 13.97 8.28
C ARG A 52 3.60 14.79 7.00
N ALA A 53 4.80 14.85 6.44
CA ALA A 53 5.08 15.57 5.19
C ALA A 53 4.27 15.02 4.01
N ALA A 54 4.08 13.70 3.93
CA ALA A 54 3.23 13.08 2.93
C ALA A 54 1.76 13.50 3.08
N GLY A 55 1.27 13.61 4.32
CA GLY A 55 -0.07 14.10 4.61
C GLY A 55 -0.29 15.56 4.16
N GLU A 56 0.70 16.42 4.33
CA GLU A 56 0.65 17.82 3.83
C GLU A 56 0.52 17.85 2.31
N ARG A 57 1.37 17.09 1.61
CA ARG A 57 1.31 16.99 0.15
C ARG A 57 -0.01 16.42 -0.36
N LEU A 58 -0.58 15.44 0.35
CA LEU A 58 -1.88 14.89 -0.02
C LEU A 58 -3.00 15.92 0.15
N ARG A 59 -2.99 16.73 1.21
CA ARG A 59 -3.97 17.81 1.40
C ARG A 59 -3.86 18.89 0.33
N GLU A 60 -2.65 19.22 -0.10
CA GLU A 60 -2.43 20.17 -1.20
C GLU A 60 -2.93 19.60 -2.54
N ALA A 61 -2.64 18.33 -2.82
CA ALA A 61 -3.04 17.67 -4.07
C ALA A 61 -4.54 17.33 -4.12
N PHE A 62 -5.16 17.09 -2.96
CA PHE A 62 -6.56 16.70 -2.81
C PHE A 62 -7.26 17.58 -1.75
N PRO A 63 -7.48 18.88 -2.05
CA PRO A 63 -8.04 19.83 -1.07
C PRO A 63 -9.45 19.47 -0.59
N ASN A 64 -10.21 18.73 -1.39
CA ASN A 64 -11.54 18.24 -1.01
C ASN A 64 -11.48 16.93 -0.18
N GLY A 65 -10.26 16.40 0.08
CA GLY A 65 -10.08 15.14 0.79
C GLY A 65 -10.48 13.92 -0.04
N PHE A 66 -10.82 12.85 0.68
CA PHE A 66 -11.25 11.57 0.12
C PHE A 66 -12.63 11.21 0.67
N ASP A 67 -13.41 10.45 -0.08
CA ASP A 67 -14.72 10.01 0.33
C ASP A 67 -14.63 9.16 1.62
N GLN A 68 -15.56 9.42 2.54
CA GLN A 68 -15.65 8.63 3.77
C GLN A 68 -15.89 7.14 3.45
N GLY A 69 -15.14 6.30 4.15
CA GLY A 69 -15.22 4.85 3.95
C GLY A 69 -14.44 4.31 2.75
N CYS A 70 -13.75 5.16 1.98
CA CYS A 70 -12.86 4.78 0.88
C CYS A 70 -11.38 4.75 1.27
N MET A 71 -11.07 4.88 2.56
CA MET A 71 -9.71 4.79 3.06
C MET A 71 -9.45 3.41 3.68
N PHE A 72 -8.33 2.81 3.30
CA PHE A 72 -7.93 1.49 3.74
C PHE A 72 -6.47 1.47 4.15
N ALA A 73 -6.14 0.67 5.15
CA ALA A 73 -4.77 0.46 5.59
C ALA A 73 -4.47 -1.02 5.77
N SER A 74 -3.23 -1.40 5.52
CA SER A 74 -2.71 -2.71 5.88
C SER A 74 -2.79 -2.93 7.41
N PRO A 75 -2.93 -4.18 7.89
CA PRO A 75 -2.93 -4.48 9.32
C PRO A 75 -1.59 -4.18 10.01
N LEU A 76 -0.53 -3.96 9.22
CA LEU A 76 0.81 -3.76 9.76
C LEU A 76 0.97 -2.36 10.37
N ARG A 77 1.58 -2.32 11.55
CA ARG A 77 1.73 -1.12 12.37
C ARG A 77 2.33 0.06 11.61
N ARG A 78 3.38 -0.16 10.81
CA ARG A 78 4.02 0.89 9.99
C ARG A 78 3.05 1.57 9.01
N ALA A 79 2.13 0.81 8.41
CA ALA A 79 1.15 1.35 7.48
C ALA A 79 0.08 2.18 8.22
N GLN A 80 -0.45 1.66 9.32
CA GLN A 80 -1.43 2.37 10.14
C GLN A 80 -0.85 3.64 10.77
N GLN A 81 0.36 3.57 11.33
CA GLN A 81 1.05 4.75 11.85
C GLN A 81 1.25 5.81 10.77
N THR A 82 1.62 5.40 9.55
CA THR A 82 1.77 6.34 8.44
C THR A 82 0.46 7.01 8.11
N ALA A 83 -0.63 6.28 7.98
CA ALA A 83 -1.95 6.84 7.70
C ALA A 83 -2.40 7.82 8.79
N GLN A 84 -2.25 7.45 10.06
CA GLN A 84 -2.61 8.31 11.21
C GLN A 84 -1.79 9.60 11.22
N LEU A 85 -0.47 9.51 11.08
CA LEU A 85 0.42 10.68 11.08
C LEU A 85 0.25 11.57 9.86
N ALA A 86 -0.17 11.01 8.73
CA ALA A 86 -0.55 11.77 7.55
C ALA A 86 -1.90 12.49 7.70
N GLY A 87 -2.64 12.25 8.80
CA GLY A 87 -3.94 12.88 9.07
C GLY A 87 -5.14 12.10 8.54
N TYR A 88 -4.95 10.84 8.16
CA TYR A 88 -5.98 9.94 7.61
C TYR A 88 -6.19 8.74 8.54
N GLY A 89 -6.59 9.00 9.79
CA GLY A 89 -6.78 7.97 10.82
C GLY A 89 -8.11 7.21 10.72
N ASP A 90 -9.07 7.70 9.95
CA ASP A 90 -10.36 7.05 9.74
C ASP A 90 -10.28 6.11 8.52
N PHE A 91 -9.69 4.95 8.71
CA PHE A 91 -9.52 3.92 7.68
C PHE A 91 -10.06 2.56 8.15
N LYS A 92 -10.41 1.74 7.18
CA LYS A 92 -10.69 0.32 7.40
C LYS A 92 -9.41 -0.49 7.24
N VAL A 93 -9.18 -1.44 8.14
CA VAL A 93 -8.06 -2.37 8.01
C VAL A 93 -8.45 -3.48 7.04
N LEU A 94 -7.59 -3.75 6.05
CA LEU A 94 -7.74 -4.83 5.08
C LEU A 94 -6.51 -5.74 5.12
N ASP A 95 -6.71 -7.01 5.43
CA ASP A 95 -5.65 -8.02 5.46
C ASP A 95 -5.10 -8.31 4.06
N GLU A 96 -5.93 -8.15 3.03
CA GLU A 96 -5.61 -8.38 1.62
C GLU A 96 -4.54 -7.43 1.07
N ILE A 97 -4.37 -6.26 1.69
CA ILE A 97 -3.31 -5.31 1.32
C ILE A 97 -2.10 -5.37 2.25
N ALA A 98 -1.98 -6.44 3.04
CA ALA A 98 -0.78 -6.69 3.81
C ALA A 98 0.41 -7.00 2.89
N GLU A 99 1.62 -6.63 3.34
CA GLU A 99 2.87 -6.95 2.65
C GLU A 99 3.03 -8.46 2.51
N TRP A 100 3.83 -8.87 1.53
CA TRP A 100 4.16 -10.27 1.28
C TRP A 100 4.78 -10.91 2.52
N ASP A 101 4.53 -12.19 2.66
CA ASP A 101 5.28 -13.02 3.59
C ASP A 101 6.61 -13.39 2.93
N TYR A 102 7.70 -12.80 3.39
CA TYR A 102 9.04 -13.11 2.89
C TYR A 102 9.61 -14.38 3.52
N GLY A 103 8.87 -15.07 4.40
CA GLY A 103 9.27 -16.32 4.99
C GLY A 103 10.68 -16.24 5.59
N ARG A 104 11.59 -17.08 5.09
CA ARG A 104 12.99 -17.16 5.56
C ARG A 104 13.82 -15.92 5.29
N ALA A 105 13.38 -15.02 4.43
CA ALA A 105 14.06 -13.77 4.11
C ALA A 105 13.65 -12.61 5.02
N GLU A 106 12.65 -12.77 5.89
CA GLU A 106 12.29 -11.75 6.87
C GLU A 106 13.54 -11.35 7.70
N GLY A 107 13.79 -10.03 7.76
CA GLY A 107 14.94 -9.46 8.49
C GLY A 107 16.30 -9.67 7.81
N ARG A 108 16.34 -10.21 6.59
CA ARG A 108 17.57 -10.36 5.82
C ARG A 108 17.68 -9.35 4.72
N THR A 109 18.88 -8.91 4.43
CA THR A 109 19.18 -8.03 3.31
C THR A 109 19.09 -8.77 1.98
N ARG A 110 18.99 -8.01 0.89
CA ARG A 110 18.99 -8.56 -0.47
C ARG A 110 20.27 -9.37 -0.76
N GLN A 111 21.40 -8.91 -0.24
CA GLN A 111 22.68 -9.60 -0.40
C GLN A 111 22.66 -10.96 0.31
N GLU A 112 22.27 -11.01 1.58
CA GLU A 112 22.20 -12.27 2.36
C GLU A 112 21.23 -13.28 1.72
N VAL A 113 20.10 -12.81 1.18
CA VAL A 113 19.16 -13.67 0.47
C VAL A 113 19.78 -14.20 -0.83
N SER A 114 20.51 -13.38 -1.57
CA SER A 114 21.19 -13.80 -2.81
C SER A 114 22.27 -14.84 -2.54
N GLU A 115 23.09 -14.62 -1.52
CA GLU A 115 24.17 -15.55 -1.10
C GLU A 115 23.62 -16.87 -0.61
N ALA A 116 22.45 -16.88 0.01
CA ALA A 116 21.77 -18.08 0.48
C ALA A 116 21.06 -18.90 -0.62
N GLY A 117 21.04 -18.43 -1.88
CA GLY A 117 20.39 -19.10 -3.01
C GLY A 117 19.20 -18.33 -3.59
N GLY A 118 19.04 -17.08 -3.22
CA GLY A 118 18.06 -16.16 -3.80
C GLY A 118 16.61 -16.61 -3.59
N PHE A 119 15.81 -16.45 -4.63
CA PHE A 119 14.38 -16.69 -4.58
C PHE A 119 14.00 -18.13 -4.23
N GLN A 120 14.77 -19.12 -4.73
CA GLN A 120 14.55 -20.54 -4.44
C GLN A 120 14.80 -20.86 -2.95
N TRP A 121 15.79 -20.21 -2.35
CA TRP A 121 16.04 -20.34 -0.92
C TRP A 121 14.91 -19.76 -0.09
N MET A 122 14.37 -18.60 -0.52
CA MET A 122 13.33 -17.85 0.20
C MET A 122 12.02 -18.63 0.31
N TYR A 123 11.60 -19.26 -0.79
CA TYR A 123 10.30 -19.93 -0.88
C TYR A 123 10.38 -21.48 -0.95
N GLY A 124 11.59 -22.05 -0.97
CA GLY A 124 11.80 -23.48 -1.20
C GLY A 124 11.65 -23.88 -2.68
N ALA A 125 12.13 -25.05 -3.03
CA ALA A 125 12.18 -25.54 -4.42
C ALA A 125 10.81 -25.75 -5.11
N THR A 126 9.71 -25.56 -4.41
CA THR A 126 8.37 -25.97 -4.86
C THR A 126 7.47 -24.80 -5.27
N VAL A 127 7.86 -23.56 -5.02
CA VAL A 127 7.02 -22.41 -5.41
C VAL A 127 7.38 -21.97 -6.83
N ARG A 128 6.70 -22.51 -7.82
CA ARG A 128 6.57 -21.86 -9.13
C ARG A 128 5.68 -20.65 -8.91
N VAL A 129 6.28 -19.46 -8.70
CA VAL A 129 5.54 -18.22 -8.79
C VAL A 129 5.26 -18.00 -10.28
N PRO A 130 4.02 -18.06 -10.73
CA PRO A 130 3.69 -17.60 -12.06
C PRO A 130 3.78 -16.07 -12.06
N PHE A 131 4.97 -15.53 -12.32
CA PHE A 131 5.04 -14.15 -12.77
C PHE A 131 4.34 -14.10 -14.13
N PRO A 132 3.20 -13.44 -14.26
CA PRO A 132 2.65 -13.22 -15.57
C PRO A 132 3.67 -12.39 -16.34
N ASN A 133 4.11 -12.89 -17.49
CA ASN A 133 5.07 -12.24 -18.40
C ASN A 133 4.60 -10.87 -18.94
N ARG A 134 3.61 -10.26 -18.33
CA ARG A 134 2.91 -9.06 -18.80
C ARG A 134 3.59 -7.73 -18.43
N TRP A 135 4.60 -7.74 -17.55
CA TRP A 135 5.25 -6.51 -17.08
C TRP A 135 6.60 -6.21 -17.74
N ARG A 136 6.98 -6.95 -18.81
CA ARG A 136 8.25 -6.73 -19.51
C ARG A 136 8.21 -5.67 -20.62
N ARG A 137 7.14 -4.92 -20.76
CA ARG A 137 7.06 -3.87 -21.80
C ARG A 137 6.38 -2.63 -21.28
N LEU A 138 7.08 -1.83 -20.56
CA LEU A 138 6.94 -0.37 -20.52
C LEU A 138 8.35 0.15 -20.20
N GLY A 139 9.20 0.19 -21.22
CA GLY A 139 10.42 0.94 -21.27
C GLY A 139 10.15 2.16 -22.12
#